data_5a6c00af6cbb36838692abbedb9d9fdc
#
_entry.id   5a6c00af6cbb36838692abbedb9d9fdc
#
_cell.length_a   1.000
_cell.length_b   1.000
_cell.length_c   1.000
_cell.angle_alpha   90.00
_cell.angle_beta   90.00
_cell.angle_gamma   90.00
#
_symmetry.space_group_name_H-M   'P 1'
#
loop_
_entity.id
_entity.type
_entity.pdbx_description
1 polymer ?
#
loop_
_entity_poly.entity_id
_entity_poly.type
_entity_poly.pdbx_seq_one_letter_code
_entity_poly.pdbx_strand_id
1 'polypeptide(L)'
;MGAGLRRCDAQHPTIHMPTVLRLILIVAGAAAYLGLAILGWGGFAAFFSHSAQIALTIVFFAVSGVALFAGGNLSPGEREDRGNRWVLAAFAVLGLLAAYLPAYTDRREFWTIDGDAVRWLGVVLFAAGGTLRLWPVFVLGNRFSGLVAIQPGHTLVTTGIYAVIRHPSYLGLLVNSLGWALAFRSGVGVLLSMLLIPPLLARIHAEERLLGAQFGGAYDAYRARTARMIPGLY
;
A
#
# COMPACT_ATOMS: atom_id res chain seq x y z
N MET A 1 -51.81 17.74 18.44
CA MET A 1 -50.92 18.55 17.60
C MET A 1 -49.49 18.08 17.82
N GLY A 2 -49.01 17.17 16.97
CA GLY A 2 -47.67 16.63 17.03
C GLY A 2 -46.84 17.20 15.89
N ALA A 3 -45.88 18.05 16.22
CA ALA A 3 -44.95 18.62 15.23
C ALA A 3 -43.90 17.55 14.92
N GLY A 4 -44.00 16.96 13.71
CA GLY A 4 -42.98 16.08 13.15
C GLY A 4 -41.71 16.84 12.79
N LEU A 5 -40.65 16.68 13.55
CA LEU A 5 -39.30 17.10 13.20
C LEU A 5 -38.81 16.27 12.01
N ARG A 6 -38.87 16.82 10.81
CA ARG A 6 -38.17 16.31 9.62
C ARG A 6 -36.67 16.47 9.90
N ARG A 7 -35.96 15.36 10.11
CA ARG A 7 -34.50 15.34 10.01
C ARG A 7 -34.15 15.62 8.56
N CYS A 8 -33.53 16.78 8.32
CA CYS A 8 -32.82 17.02 7.07
C CYS A 8 -31.59 16.09 7.05
N ASP A 9 -31.67 15.00 6.32
CA ASP A 9 -30.49 14.21 5.94
C ASP A 9 -29.64 15.10 5.01
N ALA A 10 -28.65 15.75 5.59
CA ALA A 10 -27.62 16.43 4.83
C ALA A 10 -26.78 15.34 4.13
N GLN A 11 -27.20 14.98 2.92
CA GLN A 11 -26.36 14.23 2.00
C GLN A 11 -25.16 15.11 1.66
N HIS A 12 -24.01 14.83 2.32
CA HIS A 12 -22.75 15.42 1.92
C HIS A 12 -22.46 14.99 0.46
N PRO A 13 -22.28 15.93 -0.48
CA PRO A 13 -21.96 15.59 -1.85
C PRO A 13 -20.61 14.85 -1.86
N THR A 14 -20.64 13.57 -2.20
CA THR A 14 -19.42 12.82 -2.53
C THR A 14 -18.87 13.42 -3.81
N ILE A 15 -17.78 14.17 -3.73
CA ILE A 15 -17.07 14.68 -4.90
C ILE A 15 -16.49 13.47 -5.62
N HIS A 16 -17.24 12.93 -6.58
CA HIS A 16 -16.73 11.90 -7.47
C HIS A 16 -15.74 12.55 -8.45
N MET A 17 -14.45 12.35 -8.21
CA MET A 17 -13.42 12.75 -9.16
C MET A 17 -13.67 12.02 -10.49
N PRO A 18 -13.71 12.75 -11.65
CA PRO A 18 -13.89 12.13 -12.95
C PRO A 18 -12.91 10.98 -13.16
N THR A 19 -13.37 9.86 -13.68
CA THR A 19 -12.55 8.64 -13.90
C THR A 19 -11.28 8.96 -14.70
N VAL A 20 -11.39 9.83 -15.71
CA VAL A 20 -10.25 10.26 -16.53
C VAL A 20 -9.19 11.00 -15.71
N LEU A 21 -9.59 11.92 -14.84
CA LEU A 21 -8.64 12.66 -13.98
C LEU A 21 -7.94 11.70 -13.01
N ARG A 22 -8.67 10.75 -12.43
CA ARG A 22 -8.09 9.70 -11.57
C ARG A 22 -7.05 8.86 -12.33
N LEU A 23 -7.35 8.45 -13.55
CA LEU A 23 -6.41 7.70 -14.41
C LEU A 23 -5.15 8.52 -14.70
N ILE A 24 -5.31 9.78 -15.09
CA ILE A 24 -4.18 10.69 -15.37
C ILE A 24 -3.28 10.81 -14.13
N LEU A 25 -3.86 11.03 -12.95
CA LEU A 25 -3.07 11.18 -11.71
C LEU A 25 -2.32 9.90 -11.33
N ILE A 26 -2.92 8.73 -11.52
CA ILE A 26 -2.24 7.45 -11.24
C ILE A 26 -1.09 7.23 -12.22
N VAL A 27 -1.32 7.43 -13.51
CA VAL A 27 -0.29 7.26 -14.54
C VAL A 27 0.84 8.27 -14.37
N ALA A 28 0.52 9.54 -14.13
CA ALA A 28 1.51 10.59 -13.86
C ALA A 28 2.31 10.30 -12.59
N GLY A 29 1.65 9.84 -11.52
CA GLY A 29 2.32 9.45 -10.28
C GLY A 29 3.26 8.25 -10.46
N ALA A 30 2.83 7.24 -11.20
CA ALA A 30 3.67 6.09 -11.54
C ALA A 30 4.88 6.50 -12.40
N ALA A 31 4.65 7.32 -13.42
CA ALA A 31 5.72 7.84 -14.28
C ALA A 31 6.71 8.71 -13.49
N ALA A 32 6.23 9.57 -12.59
CA ALA A 32 7.07 10.39 -11.73
C ALA A 32 7.90 9.53 -10.76
N TYR A 33 7.30 8.51 -10.15
CA TYR A 33 7.99 7.60 -9.24
C TYR A 33 9.14 6.86 -9.94
N LEU A 34 8.87 6.28 -11.10
CA LEU A 34 9.90 5.60 -11.91
C LEU A 34 10.94 6.61 -12.44
N GLY A 35 10.49 7.82 -12.82
CA GLY A 35 11.37 8.90 -13.26
C GLY A 35 12.40 9.29 -12.20
N LEU A 36 12.01 9.35 -10.92
CA LEU A 36 12.93 9.58 -9.80
C LEU A 36 13.97 8.45 -9.69
N ALA A 37 13.56 7.19 -9.85
CA ALA A 37 14.50 6.07 -9.86
C ALA A 37 15.49 6.15 -11.04
N ILE A 38 15.02 6.47 -12.24
CA ILE A 38 15.85 6.66 -13.44
C ILE A 38 16.86 7.80 -13.22
N LEU A 39 16.42 8.92 -12.65
CA LEU A 39 17.30 10.05 -12.32
C LEU A 39 18.35 9.66 -11.27
N GLY A 40 17.95 8.96 -10.21
CA GLY A 40 18.84 8.44 -9.18
C GLY A 40 19.91 7.50 -9.76
N TRP A 41 19.51 6.63 -10.68
CA TRP A 41 20.40 5.69 -11.36
C TRP A 41 21.39 6.34 -12.32
N GLY A 42 21.16 7.57 -12.76
CA GLY A 42 22.04 8.29 -13.67
C GLY A 42 21.51 8.50 -15.07
N GLY A 43 20.20 8.32 -15.24
CA GLY A 43 19.49 8.61 -16.47
C GLY A 43 19.00 7.37 -17.21
N PHE A 44 18.24 7.62 -18.27
CA PHE A 44 17.46 6.62 -18.99
C PHE A 44 18.35 5.50 -19.59
N ALA A 45 19.39 5.86 -20.32
CA ALA A 45 20.27 4.88 -20.99
C ALA A 45 20.97 3.95 -19.98
N ALA A 46 21.48 4.51 -18.87
CA ALA A 46 22.13 3.75 -17.81
C ALA A 46 21.14 2.80 -17.11
N PHE A 47 19.92 3.28 -16.82
CA PHE A 47 18.89 2.49 -16.15
C PHE A 47 18.46 1.29 -17.00
N PHE A 48 18.15 1.50 -18.26
CA PHE A 48 17.68 0.46 -19.19
C PHE A 48 18.79 -0.39 -19.81
N SER A 49 20.06 -0.18 -19.44
CA SER A 49 21.15 -1.10 -19.80
C SER A 49 21.19 -2.37 -18.95
N HIS A 50 20.45 -2.42 -17.82
CA HIS A 50 20.42 -3.56 -16.91
C HIS A 50 19.12 -4.35 -17.04
N SER A 51 19.21 -5.64 -17.28
CA SER A 51 18.05 -6.52 -17.48
C SER A 51 17.11 -6.57 -16.28
N ALA A 52 17.64 -6.53 -15.06
CA ALA A 52 16.83 -6.52 -13.84
C ALA A 52 15.98 -5.22 -13.71
N GLN A 53 16.51 -4.06 -14.11
CA GLN A 53 15.77 -2.79 -14.12
C GLN A 53 14.68 -2.76 -15.19
N ILE A 54 14.95 -3.38 -16.35
CA ILE A 54 13.92 -3.58 -17.39
C ILE A 54 12.78 -4.45 -16.83
N ALA A 55 13.11 -5.60 -16.21
CA ALA A 55 12.14 -6.48 -15.61
C ALA A 55 11.36 -5.79 -14.47
N LEU A 56 12.06 -5.04 -13.61
CA LEU A 56 11.43 -4.24 -12.54
C LEU A 56 10.42 -3.25 -13.12
N THR A 57 10.76 -2.56 -14.21
CA THR A 57 9.90 -1.60 -14.89
C THR A 57 8.64 -2.27 -15.43
N ILE A 58 8.78 -3.44 -16.07
CA ILE A 58 7.65 -4.22 -16.58
C ILE A 58 6.73 -4.61 -15.45
N VAL A 59 7.28 -5.17 -14.37
CA VAL A 59 6.50 -5.55 -13.18
C VAL A 59 5.83 -4.34 -12.52
N PHE A 60 6.56 -3.22 -12.42
CA PHE A 60 6.04 -1.96 -11.86
C PHE A 60 4.80 -1.48 -12.63
N PHE A 61 4.86 -1.43 -13.95
CA PHE A 61 3.70 -1.03 -14.76
C PHE A 61 2.58 -2.08 -14.77
N ALA A 62 2.90 -3.38 -14.73
CA ALA A 62 1.89 -4.42 -14.61
C ALA A 62 1.10 -4.28 -13.30
N VAL A 63 1.79 -4.15 -12.16
CA VAL A 63 1.16 -3.95 -10.84
C VAL A 63 0.39 -2.63 -10.80
N SER A 64 0.94 -1.54 -11.33
CA SER A 64 0.27 -0.24 -11.41
C SER A 64 -0.96 -0.30 -12.32
N GLY A 65 -0.87 -0.99 -13.46
CA GLY A 65 -1.98 -1.21 -14.38
C GLY A 65 -3.13 -2.00 -13.72
N VAL A 66 -2.80 -3.05 -13.00
CA VAL A 66 -3.81 -3.82 -12.23
C VAL A 66 -4.47 -2.95 -11.16
N ALA A 67 -3.70 -2.07 -10.50
CA ALA A 67 -4.23 -1.14 -9.50
C ALA A 67 -5.26 -0.13 -10.07
N LEU A 68 -5.23 0.16 -11.37
CA LEU A 68 -6.24 1.02 -12.03
C LEU A 68 -7.65 0.41 -11.96
N PHE A 69 -7.74 -0.92 -12.00
CA PHE A 69 -9.00 -1.66 -11.93
C PHE A 69 -9.43 -1.99 -10.50
N ALA A 70 -8.58 -1.70 -9.53
CA ALA A 70 -8.89 -1.91 -8.12
C ALA A 70 -9.91 -0.86 -7.64
N GLY A 71 -11.04 -1.29 -7.12
CA GLY A 71 -12.16 -0.42 -6.69
C GLY A 71 -11.93 0.35 -5.39
N GLY A 72 -10.69 0.44 -4.90
CA GLY A 72 -10.36 1.16 -3.66
C GLY A 72 -10.67 2.65 -3.73
N ASN A 73 -11.07 3.24 -2.59
CA ASN A 73 -11.44 4.64 -2.47
C ASN A 73 -10.67 5.33 -1.32
N LEU A 74 -10.79 6.65 -1.23
CA LEU A 74 -10.30 7.49 -0.13
C LEU A 74 -11.48 8.12 0.64
N SER A 75 -12.63 7.43 0.64
CA SER A 75 -13.82 7.89 1.36
C SER A 75 -13.61 7.76 2.87
N PRO A 76 -13.99 8.79 3.66
CA PRO A 76 -14.00 8.71 5.12
C PRO A 76 -15.06 7.73 5.64
N GLY A 77 -15.99 7.26 4.77
CA GLY A 77 -17.06 6.35 5.14
C GLY A 77 -18.00 6.91 6.21
N GLU A 78 -18.64 6.03 6.98
CA GLU A 78 -19.51 6.39 8.10
C GLU A 78 -18.73 6.74 9.36
N ARG A 79 -17.54 6.18 9.53
CA ARG A 79 -16.65 6.42 10.66
C ARG A 79 -15.20 6.37 10.22
N GLU A 80 -14.41 7.40 10.55
CA GLU A 80 -12.99 7.53 10.23
C GLU A 80 -12.16 7.82 11.48
N ASP A 81 -10.98 7.19 11.62
CA ASP A 81 -9.95 7.61 12.56
C ASP A 81 -9.06 8.70 11.94
N ARG A 82 -9.49 9.97 12.07
CA ARG A 82 -8.75 11.14 11.55
C ARG A 82 -7.38 11.31 12.18
N GLY A 83 -7.21 10.85 13.43
CA GLY A 83 -5.93 10.89 14.14
C GLY A 83 -4.85 10.05 13.46
N ASN A 84 -5.22 9.12 12.58
CA ASN A 84 -4.28 8.27 11.86
C ASN A 84 -3.81 8.85 10.50
N ARG A 85 -4.29 10.03 10.09
CA ARG A 85 -3.94 10.63 8.78
C ARG A 85 -2.45 10.95 8.63
N TRP A 86 -1.72 11.22 9.72
CA TRP A 86 -0.28 11.45 9.68
C TRP A 86 0.49 10.29 9.06
N VAL A 87 -0.04 9.06 9.17
CA VAL A 87 0.57 7.86 8.57
C VAL A 87 0.63 7.98 7.03
N LEU A 88 -0.36 8.62 6.41
CA LEU A 88 -0.34 8.88 4.96
C LEU A 88 0.80 9.82 4.58
N ALA A 89 1.05 10.85 5.39
CA ALA A 89 2.17 11.77 5.18
C ALA A 89 3.50 11.04 5.36
N ALA A 90 3.63 10.19 6.39
CA ALA A 90 4.81 9.36 6.60
C ALA A 90 5.06 8.41 5.41
N PHE A 91 4.03 7.74 4.91
CA PHE A 91 4.14 6.89 3.71
C PHE A 91 4.51 7.69 2.46
N ALA A 92 3.98 8.90 2.28
CA ALA A 92 4.33 9.76 1.16
C ALA A 92 5.81 10.16 1.20
N VAL A 93 6.31 10.60 2.35
CA VAL A 93 7.72 10.98 2.53
C VAL A 93 8.64 9.79 2.31
N LEU A 94 8.38 8.65 2.97
CA LEU A 94 9.18 7.43 2.80
C LEU A 94 9.09 6.90 1.37
N GLY A 95 7.93 7.00 0.72
CA GLY A 95 7.75 6.63 -0.68
C GLY A 95 8.57 7.49 -1.64
N LEU A 96 8.60 8.81 -1.44
CA LEU A 96 9.43 9.71 -2.25
C LEU A 96 10.92 9.45 -2.06
N LEU A 97 11.37 9.23 -0.81
CA LEU A 97 12.76 8.85 -0.54
C LEU A 97 13.10 7.49 -1.18
N ALA A 98 12.19 6.52 -1.08
CA ALA A 98 12.37 5.19 -1.69
C ALA A 98 12.35 5.23 -3.22
N ALA A 99 11.70 6.21 -3.85
CA ALA A 99 11.72 6.37 -5.29
C ALA A 99 13.11 6.75 -5.82
N TYR A 100 13.87 7.56 -5.08
CA TYR A 100 15.14 8.11 -5.55
C TYR A 100 16.36 7.46 -4.89
N LEU A 101 16.40 7.38 -3.55
CA LEU A 101 17.61 7.03 -2.81
C LEU A 101 18.16 5.63 -3.09
N PRO A 102 17.35 4.55 -3.23
CA PRO A 102 17.88 3.23 -3.54
C PRO A 102 18.67 3.20 -4.85
N ALA A 103 18.12 3.81 -5.90
CA ALA A 103 18.77 3.90 -7.21
C ALA A 103 20.05 4.76 -7.15
N TYR A 104 19.99 5.87 -6.42
CA TYR A 104 21.15 6.76 -6.25
C TYR A 104 22.28 6.09 -5.47
N THR A 105 21.98 5.39 -4.38
CA THR A 105 22.99 4.73 -3.53
C THR A 105 23.62 3.53 -4.22
N ASP A 106 22.86 2.76 -4.99
CA ASP A 106 23.39 1.68 -5.81
C ASP A 106 24.36 2.21 -6.89
N ARG A 107 23.99 3.26 -7.62
CA ARG A 107 24.88 3.93 -8.58
C ARG A 107 26.17 4.44 -7.94
N ARG A 108 26.11 4.88 -6.69
CA ARG A 108 27.26 5.42 -5.93
C ARG A 108 28.05 4.34 -5.20
N GLU A 109 27.63 3.09 -5.29
CA GLU A 109 28.18 1.95 -4.55
C GLU A 109 28.22 2.22 -3.03
N PHE A 110 27.25 3.02 -2.55
CA PHE A 110 27.14 3.38 -1.14
C PHE A 110 26.21 2.42 -0.43
N TRP A 111 26.75 1.67 0.53
CA TRP A 111 26.02 0.68 1.32
C TRP A 111 25.20 -0.28 0.45
N THR A 112 25.89 -0.85 -0.55
CA THR A 112 25.31 -1.82 -1.50
C THR A 112 25.41 -3.25 -0.96
N ILE A 113 24.45 -4.07 -1.37
CA ILE A 113 24.44 -5.53 -1.10
C ILE A 113 24.96 -6.20 -2.37
N ASP A 114 26.06 -6.96 -2.25
CA ASP A 114 26.72 -7.54 -3.40
C ASP A 114 25.89 -8.64 -4.11
N GLY A 115 26.10 -8.72 -5.41
CA GLY A 115 25.58 -9.79 -6.28
C GLY A 115 24.38 -9.39 -7.12
N ASP A 116 24.41 -9.76 -8.40
CA ASP A 116 23.30 -9.52 -9.32
C ASP A 116 22.05 -10.35 -8.98
N ALA A 117 22.25 -11.52 -8.35
CA ALA A 117 21.14 -12.34 -7.85
C ALA A 117 20.23 -11.58 -6.86
N VAL A 118 20.79 -10.64 -6.08
CA VAL A 118 20.02 -9.78 -5.16
C VAL A 118 19.04 -8.90 -5.92
N ARG A 119 19.42 -8.38 -7.09
CA ARG A 119 18.52 -7.57 -7.94
C ARG A 119 17.32 -8.40 -8.40
N TRP A 120 17.58 -9.61 -8.89
CA TRP A 120 16.52 -10.50 -9.35
C TRP A 120 15.61 -10.97 -8.21
N LEU A 121 16.18 -11.27 -7.04
CA LEU A 121 15.39 -11.51 -5.83
C LEU A 121 14.49 -10.31 -5.53
N GLY A 122 15.04 -9.08 -5.65
CA GLY A 122 14.29 -7.85 -5.50
C GLY A 122 13.12 -7.74 -6.46
N VAL A 123 13.32 -8.04 -7.74
CA VAL A 123 12.24 -8.05 -8.76
C VAL A 123 11.14 -9.05 -8.41
N VAL A 124 11.51 -10.27 -7.99
CA VAL A 124 10.56 -11.32 -7.59
C VAL A 124 9.76 -10.89 -6.36
N LEU A 125 10.43 -10.36 -5.33
CA LEU A 125 9.76 -9.87 -4.12
C LEU A 125 8.86 -8.66 -4.43
N PHE A 126 9.29 -7.76 -5.32
CA PHE A 126 8.47 -6.64 -5.76
C PHE A 126 7.18 -7.11 -6.42
N ALA A 127 7.26 -8.11 -7.31
CA ALA A 127 6.10 -8.70 -7.96
C ALA A 127 5.17 -9.41 -6.96
N ALA A 128 5.73 -10.27 -6.09
CA ALA A 128 4.97 -11.01 -5.08
C ALA A 128 4.29 -10.08 -4.08
N GLY A 129 5.04 -9.10 -3.56
CA GLY A 129 4.53 -8.09 -2.64
C GLY A 129 3.45 -7.21 -3.27
N GLY A 130 3.65 -6.77 -4.52
CA GLY A 130 2.65 -6.01 -5.28
C GLY A 130 1.35 -6.79 -5.49
N THR A 131 1.45 -8.06 -5.85
CA THR A 131 0.30 -8.96 -5.99
C THR A 131 -0.43 -9.13 -4.65
N LEU A 132 0.31 -9.41 -3.58
CA LEU A 132 -0.26 -9.57 -2.24
C LEU A 132 -0.91 -8.26 -1.73
N ARG A 133 -0.38 -7.10 -2.12
CA ARG A 133 -0.93 -5.79 -1.78
C ARG A 133 -2.26 -5.52 -2.50
N LEU A 134 -2.38 -5.91 -3.76
CA LEU A 134 -3.56 -5.66 -4.57
C LEU A 134 -4.68 -6.69 -4.36
N TRP A 135 -4.35 -7.94 -4.07
CA TRP A 135 -5.33 -8.99 -3.85
C TRP A 135 -6.47 -8.59 -2.90
N PRO A 136 -6.18 -8.07 -1.68
CA PRO A 136 -7.22 -7.62 -0.77
C PRO A 136 -8.14 -6.54 -1.33
N VAL A 137 -7.62 -5.67 -2.19
CA VAL A 137 -8.45 -4.61 -2.81
C VAL A 137 -9.52 -5.21 -3.71
N PHE A 138 -9.20 -6.27 -4.45
CA PHE A 138 -10.19 -6.99 -5.27
C PHE A 138 -11.18 -7.80 -4.43
N VAL A 139 -10.70 -8.44 -3.35
CA VAL A 139 -11.56 -9.21 -2.44
C VAL A 139 -12.55 -8.31 -1.70
N LEU A 140 -12.11 -7.14 -1.23
CA LEU A 140 -12.92 -6.19 -0.48
C LEU A 140 -13.75 -5.27 -1.39
N GLY A 141 -13.30 -5.01 -2.63
CA GLY A 141 -13.97 -4.12 -3.57
C GLY A 141 -14.24 -2.74 -2.96
N ASN A 142 -15.49 -2.28 -3.03
CA ASN A 142 -15.90 -0.95 -2.52
C ASN A 142 -15.74 -0.78 -0.99
N ARG A 143 -15.53 -1.87 -0.24
CA ARG A 143 -15.26 -1.83 1.22
C ARG A 143 -13.82 -1.47 1.53
N PHE A 144 -12.92 -1.58 0.54
CA PHE A 144 -11.52 -1.18 0.71
C PHE A 144 -11.40 0.34 0.68
N SER A 145 -10.86 0.92 1.76
CA SER A 145 -10.52 2.33 1.81
C SER A 145 -9.03 2.54 2.06
N GLY A 146 -8.45 3.51 1.38
CA GLY A 146 -7.10 4.00 1.67
C GLY A 146 -7.02 4.79 2.99
N LEU A 147 -8.16 5.11 3.61
CA LEU A 147 -8.28 5.65 4.97
C LEU A 147 -8.59 4.53 5.96
N VAL A 148 -8.36 4.76 7.26
CA VAL A 148 -8.84 3.88 8.33
C VAL A 148 -10.29 4.28 8.59
N ALA A 149 -11.23 3.60 7.89
CA ALA A 149 -12.63 4.00 7.86
C ALA A 149 -13.56 2.80 7.65
N ILE A 150 -14.74 2.86 8.28
CA ILE A 150 -15.85 1.93 8.05
C ILE A 150 -16.69 2.47 6.90
N GLN A 151 -16.82 1.70 5.84
CA GLN A 151 -17.65 2.05 4.69
C GLN A 151 -19.12 1.65 4.92
N PRO A 152 -20.09 2.28 4.23
CA PRO A 152 -21.50 1.87 4.31
C PRO A 152 -21.68 0.40 3.95
N GLY A 153 -22.44 -0.34 4.78
CA GLY A 153 -22.67 -1.77 4.58
C GLY A 153 -21.41 -2.64 4.78
N HIS A 154 -20.42 -2.16 5.53
CA HIS A 154 -19.20 -2.91 5.80
C HIS A 154 -19.51 -4.22 6.53
N THR A 155 -19.07 -5.34 5.96
CA THR A 155 -19.16 -6.68 6.56
C THR A 155 -17.78 -7.21 6.84
N LEU A 156 -17.62 -7.94 7.94
CA LEU A 156 -16.33 -8.55 8.30
C LEU A 156 -16.02 -9.72 7.35
N VAL A 157 -14.97 -9.57 6.54
CA VAL A 157 -14.47 -10.63 5.65
C VAL A 157 -13.49 -11.51 6.42
N THR A 158 -13.78 -12.80 6.54
CA THR A 158 -13.00 -13.77 7.32
C THR A 158 -12.60 -15.01 6.52
N THR A 159 -12.78 -14.99 5.18
CA THR A 159 -12.53 -16.12 4.28
C THR A 159 -11.32 -15.87 3.38
N GLY A 160 -10.86 -16.90 2.67
CA GLY A 160 -9.69 -16.81 1.80
C GLY A 160 -8.44 -16.48 2.59
N ILE A 161 -7.61 -15.54 2.12
CA ILE A 161 -6.39 -15.11 2.81
C ILE A 161 -6.67 -14.52 4.20
N TYR A 162 -7.87 -13.92 4.38
CA TYR A 162 -8.31 -13.38 5.66
C TYR A 162 -8.65 -14.45 6.71
N ALA A 163 -8.76 -15.72 6.32
CA ALA A 163 -8.87 -16.82 7.29
C ALA A 163 -7.54 -17.10 8.02
N VAL A 164 -6.42 -16.62 7.48
CA VAL A 164 -5.06 -16.85 8.00
C VAL A 164 -4.46 -15.57 8.58
N ILE A 165 -4.49 -14.48 7.81
CA ILE A 165 -3.91 -13.18 8.19
C ILE A 165 -4.91 -12.04 8.00
N ARG A 166 -4.91 -11.08 8.94
CA ARG A 166 -5.86 -9.96 8.94
C ARG A 166 -5.44 -8.80 8.02
N HIS A 167 -4.13 -8.61 7.83
CA HIS A 167 -3.58 -7.46 7.11
C HIS A 167 -2.68 -7.88 5.93
N PRO A 168 -3.18 -8.67 4.96
CA PRO A 168 -2.37 -9.15 3.83
C PRO A 168 -1.83 -8.01 2.95
N SER A 169 -2.61 -6.93 2.76
CA SER A 169 -2.17 -5.77 1.98
C SER A 169 -0.98 -5.06 2.62
N TYR A 170 -0.89 -5.05 3.96
CA TYR A 170 0.22 -4.42 4.67
C TYR A 170 1.49 -5.28 4.63
N LEU A 171 1.35 -6.60 4.73
CA LEU A 171 2.46 -7.52 4.45
C LEU A 171 2.96 -7.34 3.01
N GLY A 172 2.04 -7.24 2.05
CA GLY A 172 2.36 -6.95 0.65
C GLY A 172 3.13 -5.64 0.48
N LEU A 173 2.78 -4.58 1.22
CA LEU A 173 3.51 -3.31 1.21
C LEU A 173 4.97 -3.49 1.65
N LEU A 174 5.21 -4.19 2.75
CA LEU A 174 6.56 -4.42 3.26
C LEU A 174 7.40 -5.27 2.31
N VAL A 175 6.84 -6.36 1.80
CA VAL A 175 7.52 -7.24 0.84
C VAL A 175 7.82 -6.50 -0.48
N ASN A 176 6.87 -5.72 -0.98
CA ASN A 176 7.04 -4.91 -2.18
C ASN A 176 8.13 -3.85 -2.00
N SER A 177 8.13 -3.12 -0.86
CA SER A 177 9.15 -2.12 -0.55
C SER A 177 10.54 -2.72 -0.40
N LEU A 178 10.65 -3.88 0.26
CA LEU A 178 11.91 -4.62 0.37
C LEU A 178 12.37 -5.09 -1.02
N GLY A 179 11.45 -5.59 -1.85
CA GLY A 179 11.74 -5.99 -3.23
C GLY A 179 12.30 -4.83 -4.06
N TRP A 180 11.70 -3.64 -3.95
CA TRP A 180 12.24 -2.43 -4.60
C TRP A 180 13.66 -2.10 -4.12
N ALA A 181 13.90 -2.12 -2.81
CA ALA A 181 15.21 -1.85 -2.23
C ALA A 181 16.29 -2.82 -2.72
N LEU A 182 15.97 -4.13 -2.76
CA LEU A 182 16.89 -5.18 -3.23
C LEU A 182 17.12 -5.14 -4.75
N ALA A 183 16.13 -4.74 -5.55
CA ALA A 183 16.31 -4.53 -6.99
C ALA A 183 17.37 -3.46 -7.30
N PHE A 184 17.60 -2.54 -6.37
CA PHE A 184 18.68 -1.55 -6.38
C PHE A 184 19.83 -1.92 -5.43
N ARG A 185 19.93 -3.13 -4.93
CA ARG A 185 20.97 -3.58 -3.99
C ARG A 185 21.27 -2.61 -2.83
N SER A 186 20.27 -1.83 -2.42
CA SER A 186 20.44 -0.67 -1.54
C SER A 186 20.16 -1.00 -0.07
N GLY A 187 21.18 -0.94 0.79
CA GLY A 187 21.02 -0.98 2.24
C GLY A 187 20.20 0.19 2.77
N VAL A 188 20.34 1.38 2.15
CA VAL A 188 19.50 2.55 2.46
C VAL A 188 18.04 2.26 2.14
N GLY A 189 17.76 1.62 1.00
CA GLY A 189 16.41 1.19 0.62
C GLY A 189 15.82 0.18 1.60
N VAL A 190 16.63 -0.78 2.08
CA VAL A 190 16.22 -1.73 3.14
C VAL A 190 15.88 -0.98 4.42
N LEU A 191 16.69 -0.02 4.85
CA LEU A 191 16.40 0.83 6.00
C LEU A 191 15.08 1.59 5.83
N LEU A 192 14.84 2.20 4.67
CA LEU A 192 13.57 2.88 4.37
C LEU A 192 12.37 1.93 4.44
N SER A 193 12.54 0.67 3.97
CA SER A 193 11.50 -0.37 4.10
C SER A 193 11.22 -0.73 5.56
N MET A 194 12.24 -0.77 6.42
CA MET A 194 12.08 -0.97 7.86
C MET A 194 11.41 0.23 8.53
N LEU A 195 11.71 1.46 8.09
CA LEU A 195 11.08 2.68 8.61
C LEU A 195 9.59 2.80 8.27
N LEU A 196 9.06 1.97 7.35
CA LEU A 196 7.62 1.84 7.14
C LEU A 196 6.92 1.11 8.29
N ILE A 197 7.64 0.30 9.08
CA ILE A 197 7.03 -0.54 10.13
C ILE A 197 6.31 0.28 11.21
N PRO A 198 6.92 1.32 11.84
CA PRO A 198 6.24 2.06 12.89
C PRO A 198 4.91 2.71 12.44
N PRO A 199 4.84 3.50 11.35
CA PRO A 199 3.58 4.06 10.89
C PRO A 199 2.58 2.97 10.45
N LEU A 200 3.06 1.84 9.93
CA LEU A 200 2.22 0.71 9.58
C LEU A 200 1.57 0.07 10.81
N LEU A 201 2.33 -0.13 11.88
CA LEU A 201 1.79 -0.65 13.14
C LEU A 201 0.77 0.31 13.75
N ALA A 202 1.02 1.62 13.73
CA ALA A 202 0.06 2.62 14.16
C ALA A 202 -1.26 2.53 13.37
N ARG A 203 -1.16 2.30 12.06
CA ARG A 203 -2.31 2.12 11.18
C ARG A 203 -3.08 0.83 11.50
N ILE A 204 -2.39 -0.30 11.65
CA ILE A 204 -2.98 -1.59 12.03
C ILE A 204 -3.75 -1.46 13.35
N HIS A 205 -3.15 -0.84 14.36
CA HIS A 205 -3.82 -0.66 15.66
C HIS A 205 -5.06 0.23 15.55
N ALA A 206 -5.02 1.29 14.76
CA ALA A 206 -6.18 2.15 14.53
C ALA A 206 -7.31 1.39 13.80
N GLU A 207 -6.98 0.61 12.78
CA GLU A 207 -7.93 -0.21 12.03
C GLU A 207 -8.55 -1.31 12.92
N GLU A 208 -7.74 -2.04 13.68
CA GLU A 208 -8.24 -3.08 14.61
C GLU A 208 -9.13 -2.49 15.72
N ARG A 209 -8.83 -1.29 16.24
CA ARG A 209 -9.73 -0.60 17.19
C ARG A 209 -11.07 -0.25 16.55
N LEU A 210 -11.03 0.26 15.32
CA LEU A 210 -12.25 0.65 14.61
C LEU A 210 -13.13 -0.56 14.28
N LEU A 211 -12.53 -1.67 13.81
CA LEU A 211 -13.21 -2.93 13.55
C LEU A 211 -13.77 -3.57 14.84
N GLY A 212 -13.01 -3.54 15.94
CA GLY A 212 -13.47 -4.02 17.24
C GLY A 212 -14.67 -3.22 17.75
N ALA A 213 -14.65 -1.90 17.60
CA ALA A 213 -15.77 -1.04 17.98
C ALA A 213 -17.03 -1.25 17.10
N GLN A 214 -16.85 -1.68 15.84
CA GLN A 214 -17.93 -1.91 14.87
C GLN A 214 -18.56 -3.30 15.03
N PHE A 215 -17.73 -4.35 15.18
CA PHE A 215 -18.17 -5.74 15.13
C PHE A 215 -18.15 -6.46 16.47
N GLY A 216 -17.57 -5.86 17.52
CA GLY A 216 -17.56 -6.41 18.89
C GLY A 216 -17.03 -7.84 18.96
N GLY A 217 -17.78 -8.72 19.62
CA GLY A 217 -17.39 -10.12 19.83
C GLY A 217 -17.14 -10.93 18.54
N ALA A 218 -17.77 -10.57 17.42
CA ALA A 218 -17.49 -11.21 16.14
C ALA A 218 -16.06 -10.93 15.67
N TYR A 219 -15.56 -9.70 15.88
CA TYR A 219 -14.17 -9.35 15.59
C TYR A 219 -13.20 -10.01 16.57
N ASP A 220 -13.54 -10.10 17.86
CA ASP A 220 -12.71 -10.75 18.87
C ASP A 220 -12.52 -12.26 18.57
N ALA A 221 -13.60 -12.95 18.20
CA ALA A 221 -13.55 -14.34 17.76
C ALA A 221 -12.71 -14.54 16.49
N TYR A 222 -12.77 -13.59 15.54
CA TYR A 222 -11.94 -13.59 14.34
C TYR A 222 -10.47 -13.38 14.69
N ARG A 223 -10.17 -12.39 15.55
CA ARG A 223 -8.80 -12.06 15.98
C ARG A 223 -8.13 -13.21 16.74
N ALA A 224 -8.86 -13.97 17.51
CA ALA A 224 -8.35 -15.09 18.28
C ALA A 224 -7.79 -16.24 17.42
N ARG A 225 -8.27 -16.39 16.19
CA ARG A 225 -7.90 -17.49 15.28
C ARG A 225 -7.00 -17.10 14.11
N THR A 226 -6.64 -15.81 13.99
CA THR A 226 -5.89 -15.29 12.85
C THR A 226 -4.69 -14.47 13.30
N ALA A 227 -3.58 -14.53 12.54
CA ALA A 227 -2.43 -13.67 12.76
C ALA A 227 -2.67 -12.26 12.18
N ARG A 228 -1.92 -11.26 12.63
CA ARG A 228 -1.97 -9.92 12.04
C ARG A 228 -1.40 -9.91 10.64
N MET A 229 -0.15 -10.33 10.47
CA MET A 229 0.56 -10.37 9.18
C MET A 229 1.29 -11.68 8.95
N ILE A 230 1.99 -12.23 9.95
CA ILE A 230 2.84 -13.43 9.82
C ILE A 230 2.38 -14.46 10.83
N PRO A 231 1.84 -15.62 10.38
CA PRO A 231 1.42 -16.69 11.27
C PRO A 231 2.56 -17.16 12.18
N GLY A 232 2.26 -17.27 13.47
CA GLY A 232 3.24 -17.68 14.48
C GLY A 232 4.23 -16.62 14.94
N LEU A 233 4.28 -15.45 14.30
CA LEU A 233 5.18 -14.37 14.67
C LEU A 233 4.43 -13.11 15.12
N TYR A 234 3.46 -12.66 14.32
CA TYR A 234 2.71 -11.41 14.59
C TYR A 234 1.33 -11.40 13.95
#